data_67cbfbcd3a92e0b454fee2e60be2c202
#
_entry.id   67cbfbcd3a92e0b454fee2e60be2c202
#
_cell.length_a   1.000
_cell.length_b   1.000
_cell.length_c   1.000
_cell.angle_alpha   90.00
_cell.angle_beta   90.00
_cell.angle_gamma   90.00
#
_symmetry.space_group_name_H-M   'P 1'
#
loop_
_entity.id
_entity.type
_entity.pdbx_description
1 polymer ?
#
loop_
_entity_poly.entity_id
_entity_poly.type
_entity_poly.pdbx_seq_one_letter_code
_entity_poly.pdbx_strand_id
1 'polypeptide(L)'
;MKGREVTMQEMLSRTARFKNLKASKEAFVDTRIPEYQRKIFNVIGEGVTEDASLEVAITAVEGFNVTYIGADPGKGAALHSHDTVEVFYAMTGRWALYWGDDGDQQIEMETMDMISVPAGVMRGFRNIGDKYAHMMAMHGATDAGRVTWSPKILARAKETGLKLDAEGYLAD
;
A
#
# COMPACT_ATOMS: atom_id res chain seq x y z
N MET A 1 37.95 3.97 -10.81
CA MET A 1 36.78 4.83 -11.10
C MET A 1 36.45 5.60 -9.82
N LYS A 2 36.39 6.95 -9.86
CA LYS A 2 36.05 7.75 -8.68
C LYS A 2 34.51 7.73 -8.55
N GLY A 3 33.98 7.44 -7.35
CA GLY A 3 32.54 7.46 -7.09
C GLY A 3 31.95 8.86 -7.21
N ARG A 4 30.62 8.96 -7.41
CA ARG A 4 29.91 10.23 -7.35
C ARG A 4 29.92 10.75 -5.92
N GLU A 5 30.30 12.00 -5.74
CA GLU A 5 30.23 12.69 -4.46
C GLU A 5 28.84 13.33 -4.30
N VAL A 6 28.27 13.26 -3.11
CA VAL A 6 27.00 13.89 -2.75
C VAL A 6 27.15 14.67 -1.45
N THR A 7 26.37 15.72 -1.28
CA THR A 7 26.38 16.52 -0.07
C THR A 7 25.56 15.86 1.05
N MET A 8 25.83 16.26 2.28
CA MET A 8 25.01 15.85 3.44
C MET A 8 23.52 16.22 3.23
N GLN A 9 23.26 17.40 2.69
CA GLN A 9 21.89 17.86 2.43
C GLN A 9 21.19 16.96 1.40
N GLU A 10 21.87 16.55 0.32
CA GLU A 10 21.33 15.61 -0.66
C GLU A 10 21.00 14.27 0.00
N MET A 11 21.88 13.73 0.85
CA MET A 11 21.61 12.48 1.56
C MET A 11 20.46 12.62 2.57
N LEU A 12 20.32 13.75 3.24
CA LEU A 12 19.21 14.01 4.16
C LEU A 12 17.87 14.10 3.41
N SER A 13 17.81 14.68 2.21
CA SER A 13 16.59 14.72 1.39
C SER A 13 16.17 13.34 0.86
N ARG A 14 17.08 12.37 0.89
CA ARG A 14 16.86 10.96 0.53
C ARG A 14 16.70 10.05 1.78
N THR A 15 16.41 10.64 2.94
CA THR A 15 16.27 9.91 4.20
C THR A 15 14.87 10.10 4.77
N ALA A 16 14.07 9.05 4.78
CA ALA A 16 12.79 9.04 5.50
C ALA A 16 12.99 8.59 6.96
N ARG A 17 12.36 9.29 7.88
CA ARG A 17 12.29 8.91 9.31
C ARG A 17 10.86 8.52 9.64
N PHE A 18 10.61 7.29 10.06
CA PHE A 18 9.25 6.81 10.33
C PHE A 18 8.46 7.75 11.24
N LYS A 19 9.08 8.29 12.29
CA LYS A 19 8.46 9.25 13.22
C LYS A 19 7.97 10.56 12.59
N ASN A 20 8.46 10.87 11.39
CA ASN A 20 8.11 12.09 10.65
C ASN A 20 7.13 11.82 9.49
N LEU A 21 6.86 10.54 9.18
CA LEU A 21 5.93 10.19 8.11
C LEU A 21 4.50 10.55 8.51
N LYS A 22 3.78 11.12 7.55
CA LYS A 22 2.35 11.33 7.68
C LYS A 22 1.61 10.08 7.23
N ALA A 23 0.56 9.72 7.97
CA ALA A 23 -0.30 8.59 7.63
C ALA A 23 -1.63 9.08 7.09
N SER A 24 -2.14 8.48 6.01
CA SER A 24 -3.54 8.54 5.65
C SER A 24 -4.27 7.30 6.19
N LYS A 25 -5.49 7.50 6.70
CA LYS A 25 -6.43 6.43 7.04
C LYS A 25 -7.49 6.25 5.94
N GLU A 26 -7.52 7.16 4.99
CA GLU A 26 -8.53 7.25 3.93
C GLU A 26 -7.87 7.20 2.54
N ALA A 27 -6.70 6.56 2.46
CA ALA A 27 -5.87 6.54 1.27
C ALA A 27 -6.50 5.82 0.07
N PHE A 28 -7.50 4.96 0.30
CA PHE A 28 -8.09 4.11 -0.73
C PHE A 28 -9.60 3.94 -0.54
N VAL A 29 -10.28 3.60 -1.63
CA VAL A 29 -11.72 3.31 -1.65
C VAL A 29 -12.14 2.31 -0.58
N ASP A 30 -11.39 1.23 -0.41
CA ASP A 30 -11.73 0.17 0.54
C ASP A 30 -11.58 0.57 2.01
N THR A 31 -10.82 1.63 2.33
CA THR A 31 -10.65 2.08 3.72
C THR A 31 -11.93 2.60 4.37
N ARG A 32 -12.97 2.87 3.57
CA ARG A 32 -14.33 3.18 4.06
C ARG A 32 -15.04 1.97 4.65
N ILE A 33 -14.60 0.77 4.32
CA ILE A 33 -15.17 -0.48 4.82
C ILE A 33 -14.42 -0.89 6.09
N PRO A 34 -15.09 -1.12 7.23
CA PRO A 34 -14.43 -1.28 8.53
C PRO A 34 -13.31 -2.34 8.59
N GLU A 35 -13.46 -3.47 7.91
CA GLU A 35 -12.47 -4.56 7.89
C GLU A 35 -11.20 -4.23 7.09
N TYR A 36 -11.23 -3.16 6.26
CA TYR A 36 -10.09 -2.75 5.42
C TYR A 36 -9.45 -1.44 5.88
N GLN A 37 -9.84 -0.94 7.04
CA GLN A 37 -9.22 0.25 7.64
C GLN A 37 -7.76 -0.03 7.99
N ARG A 38 -6.88 0.85 7.50
CA ARG A 38 -5.44 0.79 7.72
C ARG A 38 -4.82 2.16 7.59
N LYS A 39 -3.57 2.30 8.03
CA LYS A 39 -2.76 3.49 7.80
C LYS A 39 -1.79 3.24 6.65
N ILE A 40 -1.69 4.21 5.77
CA ILE A 40 -0.76 4.22 4.64
C ILE A 40 0.24 5.36 4.82
N PHE A 41 1.51 5.06 4.60
CA PHE A 41 2.61 6.01 4.66
C PHE A 41 3.38 5.92 3.35
N ASN A 42 3.30 6.94 2.50
CA ASN A 42 4.10 7.00 1.28
C ASN A 42 5.54 7.34 1.61
N VAL A 43 6.48 6.46 1.28
CA VAL A 43 7.89 6.58 1.67
C VAL A 43 8.77 6.99 0.50
N ILE A 44 8.70 6.28 -0.61
CA ILE A 44 9.55 6.49 -1.79
C ILE A 44 8.71 6.43 -3.07
N GLY A 45 9.04 7.27 -4.05
CA GLY A 45 8.44 7.29 -5.38
C GLY A 45 7.34 8.33 -5.52
N GLU A 46 6.27 8.05 -6.24
CA GLU A 46 5.09 8.91 -6.37
C GLU A 46 3.97 8.56 -5.40
N GLY A 47 4.13 7.45 -4.70
CA GLY A 47 3.13 6.92 -3.78
C GLY A 47 2.12 6.00 -4.48
N VAL A 48 1.36 5.27 -3.68
CA VAL A 48 0.23 4.45 -4.13
C VAL A 48 -0.95 4.85 -3.28
N THR A 49 -1.77 5.76 -3.77
CA THR A 49 -2.93 6.23 -3.00
C THR A 49 -3.94 6.93 -3.92
N GLU A 50 -5.20 6.86 -3.55
CA GLU A 50 -6.28 7.67 -4.14
C GLU A 50 -6.50 8.98 -3.35
N ASP A 51 -5.72 9.21 -2.29
CA ASP A 51 -5.69 10.44 -1.49
C ASP A 51 -4.54 11.35 -1.98
N ALA A 52 -4.87 12.31 -2.84
CA ALA A 52 -3.90 13.26 -3.41
C ALA A 52 -3.22 14.17 -2.34
N SER A 53 -3.75 14.24 -1.12
CA SER A 53 -3.16 15.03 -0.03
C SER A 53 -2.02 14.30 0.70
N LEU A 54 -1.86 12.99 0.49
CA LEU A 54 -0.83 12.20 1.16
C LEU A 54 0.54 12.39 0.51
N GLU A 55 1.38 13.18 1.17
CA GLU A 55 2.73 13.49 0.72
C GLU A 55 3.65 12.26 0.75
N VAL A 56 4.62 12.23 -0.18
CA VAL A 56 5.71 11.24 -0.25
C VAL A 56 6.96 11.80 0.39
N ALA A 57 7.66 11.02 1.22
CA ALA A 57 8.84 11.49 1.94
C ALA A 57 10.08 11.62 1.03
N ILE A 58 10.26 10.75 0.05
CA ILE A 58 11.41 10.73 -0.86
C ILE A 58 10.90 10.59 -2.30
N THR A 59 10.87 11.70 -3.05
CA THR A 59 10.35 11.75 -4.42
C THR A 59 11.40 11.53 -5.51
N ALA A 60 12.69 11.78 -5.21
CA ALA A 60 13.77 11.74 -6.19
C ALA A 60 14.35 10.31 -6.36
N VAL A 61 13.47 9.33 -6.60
CA VAL A 61 13.86 7.92 -6.85
C VAL A 61 13.03 7.39 -8.02
N GLU A 62 13.72 6.85 -9.01
CA GLU A 62 13.10 6.27 -10.19
C GLU A 62 13.09 4.74 -10.12
N GLY A 63 12.09 4.12 -10.75
CA GLY A 63 12.04 2.68 -11.00
C GLY A 63 11.39 1.84 -9.92
N PHE A 64 11.05 2.38 -8.75
CA PHE A 64 10.26 1.68 -7.74
C PHE A 64 9.55 2.64 -6.77
N ASN A 65 8.59 2.10 -6.06
CA ASN A 65 7.77 2.80 -5.09
C ASN A 65 7.75 2.02 -3.77
N VAL A 66 7.77 2.70 -2.64
CA VAL A 66 7.73 2.06 -1.32
C VAL A 66 6.68 2.73 -0.45
N THR A 67 5.81 1.89 0.10
CA THR A 67 4.74 2.30 1.03
C THR A 67 4.82 1.46 2.30
N TYR A 68 4.69 2.07 3.47
CA TYR A 68 4.44 1.34 4.70
C TYR A 68 2.95 1.27 4.99
N ILE A 69 2.53 0.14 5.48
CA ILE A 69 1.15 -0.19 5.81
C ILE A 69 1.10 -0.56 7.28
N GLY A 70 0.19 0.05 8.02
CA GLY A 70 -0.05 -0.30 9.43
C GLY A 70 -1.50 -0.67 9.65
N ALA A 71 -1.76 -1.84 10.27
CA ALA A 71 -3.12 -2.32 10.49
C ALA A 71 -3.29 -2.98 11.86
N ASP A 72 -4.46 -2.76 12.45
CA ASP A 72 -4.92 -3.48 13.65
C ASP A 72 -5.24 -4.94 13.33
N PRO A 73 -5.33 -5.83 14.33
CA PRO A 73 -5.78 -7.20 14.16
C PRO A 73 -7.09 -7.32 13.37
N GLY A 74 -7.12 -8.22 12.42
CA GLY A 74 -8.27 -8.44 11.52
C GLY A 74 -8.44 -7.43 10.40
N LYS A 75 -7.64 -6.35 10.35
CA LYS A 75 -7.70 -5.30 9.33
C LYS A 75 -6.68 -5.53 8.22
N GLY A 76 -6.92 -4.91 7.05
CA GLY A 76 -6.02 -5.09 5.91
C GLY A 76 -6.46 -4.37 4.66
N ALA A 77 -6.37 -5.02 3.50
CA ALA A 77 -6.82 -4.51 2.21
C ALA A 77 -7.76 -5.50 1.53
N ALA A 78 -8.77 -4.96 0.84
CA ALA A 78 -9.67 -5.73 0.01
C ALA A 78 -8.98 -6.26 -1.27
N LEU A 79 -9.66 -7.15 -1.99
CA LEU A 79 -9.19 -7.64 -3.29
C LEU A 79 -9.08 -6.51 -4.31
N HIS A 80 -7.87 -6.34 -4.82
CA HIS A 80 -7.50 -5.34 -5.82
C HIS A 80 -6.33 -5.85 -6.68
N SER A 81 -6.06 -5.20 -7.78
CA SER A 81 -4.88 -5.46 -8.61
C SER A 81 -4.16 -4.18 -8.99
N HIS A 82 -2.89 -4.32 -9.38
CA HIS A 82 -2.05 -3.28 -9.97
C HIS A 82 -1.46 -3.78 -11.28
N ASP A 83 -1.11 -2.84 -12.17
CA ASP A 83 -0.46 -3.13 -13.45
C ASP A 83 1.04 -3.40 -13.29
N THR A 84 1.57 -3.24 -12.09
CA THR A 84 2.96 -3.50 -11.73
C THR A 84 3.09 -4.72 -10.83
N VAL A 85 4.28 -5.33 -10.80
CA VAL A 85 4.62 -6.30 -9.75
C VAL A 85 4.63 -5.60 -8.40
N GLU A 86 4.09 -6.28 -7.40
CA GLU A 86 4.11 -5.80 -6.01
C GLU A 86 4.79 -6.83 -5.10
N VAL A 87 5.65 -6.35 -4.22
CA VAL A 87 6.32 -7.17 -3.22
C VAL A 87 5.86 -6.72 -1.85
N PHE A 88 5.38 -7.66 -1.03
CA PHE A 88 5.05 -7.44 0.36
C PHE A 88 6.13 -8.02 1.26
N TYR A 89 6.51 -7.26 2.29
CA TYR A 89 7.46 -7.65 3.32
C TYR A 89 6.82 -7.44 4.70
N ALA A 90 6.63 -8.52 5.43
CA ALA A 90 6.08 -8.49 6.77
C ALA A 90 7.10 -7.93 7.77
N MET A 91 7.05 -6.63 8.05
CA MET A 91 8.01 -5.98 8.97
C MET A 91 7.81 -6.44 10.40
N THR A 92 6.55 -6.57 10.83
CA THR A 92 6.16 -7.05 12.16
C THR A 92 4.85 -7.83 12.10
N GLY A 93 4.61 -8.67 13.10
CA GLY A 93 3.35 -9.42 13.25
C GLY A 93 3.20 -10.56 12.25
N ARG A 94 1.95 -11.01 12.10
CA ARG A 94 1.56 -12.10 11.19
C ARG A 94 0.54 -11.58 10.20
N TRP A 95 0.70 -11.95 8.94
CA TRP A 95 -0.15 -11.50 7.86
C TRP A 95 -0.66 -12.66 7.03
N ALA A 96 -1.93 -12.61 6.61
CA ALA A 96 -2.43 -13.42 5.53
C ALA A 96 -2.44 -12.58 4.25
N LEU A 97 -1.85 -13.11 3.18
CA LEU A 97 -2.04 -12.61 1.83
C LEU A 97 -2.96 -13.59 1.10
N TYR A 98 -4.05 -13.08 0.53
CA TYR A 98 -5.02 -13.86 -0.21
C TYR A 98 -5.16 -13.34 -1.63
N TRP A 99 -5.44 -14.23 -2.58
CA TRP A 99 -5.53 -13.89 -4.01
C TRP A 99 -6.54 -14.76 -4.76
N GLY A 100 -6.73 -14.43 -6.04
CA GLY A 100 -7.76 -15.01 -6.90
C GLY A 100 -8.97 -14.08 -7.00
N ASP A 101 -9.84 -14.32 -7.95
CA ASP A 101 -10.99 -13.44 -8.22
C ASP A 101 -11.96 -13.34 -7.03
N ASP A 102 -12.08 -14.40 -6.24
CA ASP A 102 -12.88 -14.44 -5.02
C ASP A 102 -12.04 -14.46 -3.72
N GLY A 103 -10.70 -14.44 -3.82
CA GLY A 103 -9.79 -14.46 -2.69
C GLY A 103 -9.76 -15.80 -1.94
N ASP A 104 -9.97 -16.89 -2.65
CA ASP A 104 -10.07 -18.26 -2.12
C ASP A 104 -8.72 -18.94 -1.87
N GLN A 105 -7.64 -18.37 -2.39
CA GLN A 105 -6.28 -18.82 -2.14
C GLN A 105 -5.63 -17.94 -1.07
N GLN A 106 -4.83 -18.52 -0.18
CA GLN A 106 -4.19 -17.79 0.92
C GLN A 106 -2.84 -18.39 1.29
N ILE A 107 -1.91 -17.52 1.70
CA ILE A 107 -0.67 -17.86 2.38
C ILE A 107 -0.51 -17.00 3.63
N GLU A 108 0.03 -17.57 4.70
CA GLU A 108 0.41 -16.83 5.91
C GLU A 108 1.88 -16.43 5.86
N MET A 109 2.17 -15.25 6.38
CA MET A 109 3.51 -14.67 6.46
C MET A 109 3.82 -14.32 7.92
N GLU A 110 4.97 -14.75 8.39
CA GLU A 110 5.53 -14.35 9.67
C GLU A 110 6.42 -13.11 9.50
N THR A 111 6.80 -12.49 10.62
CA THR A 111 7.77 -11.37 10.60
C THR A 111 9.02 -11.74 9.81
N MET A 112 9.46 -10.86 8.91
CA MET A 112 10.58 -11.01 7.97
C MET A 112 10.29 -11.84 6.72
N ASP A 113 9.11 -12.42 6.57
CA ASP A 113 8.73 -13.08 5.31
C ASP A 113 8.44 -12.06 4.20
N MET A 114 8.68 -12.48 2.97
CA MET A 114 8.47 -11.68 1.77
C MET A 114 7.74 -12.49 0.70
N ILE A 115 6.84 -11.85 -0.02
CA ILE A 115 6.14 -12.43 -1.16
C ILE A 115 6.10 -11.44 -2.32
N SER A 116 6.29 -11.95 -3.54
CA SER A 116 6.11 -11.18 -4.78
C SER A 116 4.81 -11.59 -5.45
N VAL A 117 3.97 -10.62 -5.73
CA VAL A 117 2.69 -10.79 -6.44
C VAL A 117 2.85 -10.28 -7.86
N PRO A 118 2.60 -11.11 -8.89
CA PRO A 118 2.67 -10.68 -10.28
C PRO A 118 1.66 -9.57 -10.60
N ALA A 119 1.97 -8.76 -11.61
CA ALA A 119 1.05 -7.75 -12.13
C ALA A 119 -0.29 -8.40 -12.56
N GLY A 120 -1.38 -7.68 -12.35
CA GLY A 120 -2.74 -8.11 -12.72
C GLY A 120 -3.40 -9.14 -11.80
N VAL A 121 -2.68 -9.73 -10.85
CA VAL A 121 -3.27 -10.68 -9.89
C VAL A 121 -4.15 -9.93 -8.89
N MET A 122 -5.41 -10.33 -8.75
CA MET A 122 -6.28 -9.86 -7.67
C MET A 122 -5.78 -10.39 -6.33
N ARG A 123 -5.43 -9.49 -5.41
CA ARG A 123 -4.90 -9.83 -4.08
C ARG A 123 -5.41 -8.88 -3.02
N GLY A 124 -5.36 -9.34 -1.80
CA GLY A 124 -5.60 -8.57 -0.59
C GLY A 124 -4.77 -9.12 0.55
N PHE A 125 -4.79 -8.46 1.69
CA PHE A 125 -4.05 -8.93 2.86
C PHE A 125 -4.79 -8.58 4.15
N ARG A 126 -4.43 -9.28 5.24
CA ARG A 126 -5.00 -9.05 6.56
C ARG A 126 -3.95 -9.29 7.63
N ASN A 127 -3.91 -8.42 8.63
CA ASN A 127 -3.19 -8.71 9.87
C ASN A 127 -3.94 -9.80 10.64
N ILE A 128 -3.34 -10.98 10.73
CA ILE A 128 -3.87 -12.16 11.45
C ILE A 128 -3.22 -12.34 12.82
N GLY A 129 -2.35 -11.42 13.23
CA GLY A 129 -1.78 -11.37 14.56
C GLY A 129 -2.74 -10.77 15.59
N ASP A 130 -2.26 -10.65 16.83
CA ASP A 130 -2.99 -10.15 18.00
C ASP A 130 -2.68 -8.68 18.33
N LYS A 131 -1.76 -8.05 17.58
CA LYS A 131 -1.29 -6.67 17.79
C LYS A 131 -1.28 -5.89 16.48
N TYR A 132 -1.26 -4.56 16.62
CA TYR A 132 -0.98 -3.66 15.49
C TYR A 132 0.35 -4.02 14.84
N ALA A 133 0.35 -4.19 13.54
CA ALA A 133 1.51 -4.64 12.78
C ALA A 133 1.79 -3.75 11.57
N HIS A 134 3.04 -3.81 11.09
CA HIS A 134 3.49 -3.10 9.90
C HIS A 134 3.93 -4.07 8.82
N MET A 135 3.60 -3.72 7.60
CA MET A 135 4.05 -4.35 6.37
C MET A 135 4.61 -3.28 5.44
N MET A 136 5.58 -3.61 4.61
CA MET A 136 6.06 -2.76 3.53
C MET A 136 5.59 -3.34 2.20
N ALA A 137 5.05 -2.47 1.35
CA ALA A 137 4.75 -2.77 -0.04
C ALA A 137 5.75 -2.04 -0.94
N MET A 138 6.24 -2.72 -1.97
CA MET A 138 7.13 -2.18 -2.99
C MET A 138 6.56 -2.48 -4.37
N HIS A 139 6.46 -1.46 -5.23
CA HIS A 139 6.03 -1.62 -6.61
C HIS A 139 7.22 -1.43 -7.56
N GLY A 140 7.26 -2.23 -8.62
CA GLY A 140 8.31 -2.22 -9.62
C GLY A 140 8.19 -1.09 -10.65
N ALA A 141 7.74 0.10 -10.23
CA ALA A 141 7.67 1.31 -11.04
C ALA A 141 7.69 2.54 -10.11
N THR A 142 8.10 3.70 -10.62
CA THR A 142 8.06 4.99 -9.89
C THR A 142 6.62 5.36 -9.55
N ASP A 143 5.71 5.22 -10.52
CA ASP A 143 4.26 5.25 -10.34
C ASP A 143 3.73 3.82 -10.34
N ALA A 144 3.06 3.42 -9.28
CA ALA A 144 2.45 2.10 -9.15
C ALA A 144 1.17 1.95 -10.00
N GLY A 145 0.73 3.01 -10.65
CA GLY A 145 -0.50 3.06 -11.42
C GLY A 145 -1.77 3.06 -10.55
N ARG A 146 -2.90 2.94 -11.22
CA ARG A 146 -4.20 2.88 -10.56
C ARG A 146 -4.41 1.55 -9.85
N VAL A 147 -5.17 1.61 -8.78
CA VAL A 147 -5.73 0.43 -8.12
C VAL A 147 -6.98 -0.01 -8.88
N THR A 148 -7.02 -1.28 -9.30
CA THR A 148 -8.24 -1.88 -9.86
C THR A 148 -8.92 -2.69 -8.75
N TRP A 149 -10.07 -2.21 -8.30
CA TRP A 149 -10.87 -2.85 -7.26
C TRP A 149 -11.82 -3.91 -7.82
N SER A 150 -12.10 -4.95 -7.05
CA SER A 150 -13.14 -5.90 -7.42
C SER A 150 -14.52 -5.19 -7.44
N PRO A 151 -15.44 -5.56 -8.36
CA PRO A 151 -16.77 -4.96 -8.43
C PRO A 151 -17.56 -5.05 -7.11
N LYS A 152 -17.37 -6.14 -6.35
CA LYS A 152 -17.99 -6.33 -5.03
C LYS A 152 -17.52 -5.26 -4.02
N ILE A 153 -16.25 -4.91 -4.05
CA ILE A 153 -15.68 -3.89 -3.15
C ILE A 153 -16.17 -2.50 -3.53
N LEU A 154 -16.20 -2.16 -4.82
CA LEU A 154 -16.74 -0.88 -5.28
C LEU A 154 -18.22 -0.72 -4.89
N ALA A 155 -19.03 -1.77 -5.00
CA ALA A 155 -20.43 -1.74 -4.57
C ALA A 155 -20.55 -1.47 -3.07
N ARG A 156 -19.80 -2.21 -2.23
CA ARG A 156 -19.77 -2.02 -0.77
C ARG A 156 -19.28 -0.63 -0.35
N ALA A 157 -18.25 -0.12 -1.02
CA ALA A 157 -17.74 1.22 -0.73
C ALA A 157 -18.79 2.30 -1.03
N LYS A 158 -19.53 2.18 -2.13
CA LYS A 158 -20.64 3.10 -2.46
C LYS A 158 -21.75 3.09 -1.42
N GLU A 159 -22.05 1.94 -0.80
CA GLU A 159 -23.03 1.84 0.29
C GLU A 159 -22.64 2.65 1.53
N THR A 160 -21.35 2.97 1.72
CA THR A 160 -20.88 3.87 2.79
C THR A 160 -21.09 5.35 2.50
N GLY A 161 -21.69 5.71 1.36
CA GLY A 161 -21.87 7.08 0.91
C GLY A 161 -20.68 7.67 0.17
N LEU A 162 -19.67 6.84 -0.13
CA LEU A 162 -18.48 7.26 -0.86
C LEU A 162 -18.84 7.78 -2.25
N LYS A 163 -18.30 8.95 -2.60
CA LYS A 163 -18.35 9.49 -3.95
C LYS A 163 -17.03 9.18 -4.67
N LEU A 164 -17.16 8.78 -5.91
CA LEU A 164 -16.03 8.60 -6.82
C LEU A 164 -16.19 9.57 -7.99
N ASP A 165 -15.07 10.13 -8.46
CA ASP A 165 -15.04 10.89 -9.70
C ASP A 165 -15.28 9.99 -10.94
N ALA A 166 -15.28 10.59 -12.14
CA ALA A 166 -15.49 9.86 -13.39
C ALA A 166 -14.35 8.86 -13.68
N GLU A 167 -13.18 9.11 -13.10
CA GLU A 167 -11.97 8.32 -13.21
C GLU A 167 -11.89 7.20 -12.16
N GLY A 168 -12.79 7.19 -11.15
CA GLY A 168 -12.86 6.17 -10.09
C GLY A 168 -11.96 6.47 -8.89
N TYR A 169 -11.51 7.72 -8.72
CA TYR A 169 -10.82 8.19 -7.52
C TYR A 169 -11.80 8.70 -6.46
N LEU A 170 -11.31 8.84 -5.22
CA LEU A 170 -12.06 9.48 -4.15
C LEU A 170 -12.39 10.92 -4.55
N ALA A 171 -13.67 11.25 -4.54
CA ALA A 171 -14.17 12.62 -4.70
C ALA A 171 -14.66 13.14 -3.33
N ASP A 172 -14.41 14.43 -3.05
CA ASP A 172 -14.88 15.14 -1.86
C ASP A 172 -16.42 15.26 -1.81
#